data_02397965d8f61801fe89e57598c06f86
#
_entry.id   02397965d8f61801fe89e57598c06f86
#
_cell.length_a   1.000
_cell.length_b   1.000
_cell.length_c   1.000
_cell.angle_alpha   90.00
_cell.angle_beta   90.00
_cell.angle_gamma   90.00
#
_symmetry.space_group_name_H-M   'P 1'
#
loop_
_entity.id
_entity.type
_entity.pdbx_description
1 polymer ?
#
loop_
_entity_poly.entity_id
_entity_poly.type
_entity_poly.pdbx_seq_one_letter_code
_entity_poly.pdbx_strand_id
1 'polypeptide(L)'
;MKRLLGFLALWLTFSLAAGAAEPWTLERALDYALAHNPDAQIAQQRIAAARAGLEQANSSFWPHLQVQSSYTRTDNPMMVFGSILNQRSYNSSLNFNNVPDMDNLNARGIVTVPLYAGGRNVAGRQAAKAITEAAKQDSAAIRNALGFEVSQTFYTVLKMRQFIQAAEAAVNSFETNLVVAQKRLDGGTLLKSDVLDIEVRLAQSREDLVRARNANALAERALRNLLGIEDGEFTVADTAPVALAPNSSDFSQRPELAAARERASAAQAQVRGAKSGYQPRVSAFGSLDHDYGWVTGGDGNSYTAGVMLQWDLWDGFSTRAKTREAKANLEFAREDQRKLRLALDFEVEQARLNLKAADERLAVTEKTIEQATESTSLTRNRFEQGLALSTQLIDSESALVAARVRRAEAESDQHIAIAALRKALALPQLDSQPTTSK
;
A
#
# COMPACT_ATOMS: atom_id res chain seq x y z
N MET A 1 36.36 64.23 -16.99
CA MET A 1 37.21 63.51 -16.07
C MET A 1 36.46 62.25 -15.65
N LYS A 2 36.63 61.17 -16.35
CA LYS A 2 37.38 59.96 -16.13
C LYS A 2 37.30 59.44 -14.69
N ARG A 3 36.56 58.35 -14.51
CA ARG A 3 36.97 57.19 -13.68
C ARG A 3 36.25 55.95 -14.19
N LEU A 4 37.01 55.09 -14.89
CA LEU A 4 36.74 53.66 -15.12
C LEU A 4 36.75 52.93 -13.79
N LEU A 5 35.76 52.07 -13.54
CA LEU A 5 35.84 51.02 -12.54
C LEU A 5 35.52 49.71 -13.26
N GLY A 6 36.57 48.89 -13.41
CA GLY A 6 36.51 47.56 -13.97
C GLY A 6 35.78 46.59 -13.07
N PHE A 7 34.76 45.89 -13.59
CA PHE A 7 34.15 44.71 -12.96
C PHE A 7 35.02 43.49 -13.27
N LEU A 8 35.74 43.04 -12.26
CA LEU A 8 36.44 41.74 -12.27
C LEU A 8 35.38 40.65 -11.99
N ALA A 9 34.92 40.00 -13.05
CA ALA A 9 34.01 38.81 -12.92
C ALA A 9 34.83 37.62 -12.43
N LEU A 10 34.70 37.32 -11.16
CA LEU A 10 35.24 36.12 -10.52
C LEU A 10 34.33 34.94 -10.88
N TRP A 11 34.65 34.16 -11.90
CA TRP A 11 34.04 32.87 -12.19
C TRP A 11 34.46 31.87 -11.10
N LEU A 12 33.62 31.70 -10.10
CA LEU A 12 33.69 30.54 -9.22
C LEU A 12 33.18 29.32 -10.02
N THR A 13 34.09 28.53 -10.55
CA THR A 13 33.83 27.18 -11.03
C THR A 13 33.50 26.32 -9.82
N PHE A 14 32.21 26.18 -9.52
CA PHE A 14 31.69 25.15 -8.62
C PHE A 14 31.88 23.82 -9.34
N SER A 15 33.01 23.17 -9.14
CA SER A 15 33.19 21.75 -9.51
C SER A 15 32.17 20.96 -8.67
N LEU A 16 31.01 20.66 -9.25
CA LEU A 16 30.20 19.54 -8.75
C LEU A 16 31.09 18.30 -8.91
N ALA A 17 31.75 17.92 -7.84
CA ALA A 17 32.18 16.55 -7.68
C ALA A 17 30.90 15.71 -7.77
N ALA A 18 30.67 15.05 -8.89
CA ALA A 18 29.72 13.96 -9.01
C ALA A 18 30.24 12.88 -8.05
N GLY A 19 29.85 12.98 -6.78
CA GLY A 19 30.05 11.91 -5.81
C GLY A 19 29.34 10.69 -6.38
N ALA A 20 30.07 9.58 -6.58
CA ALA A 20 29.48 8.32 -6.94
C ALA A 20 28.30 8.08 -5.99
N ALA A 21 27.10 7.91 -6.54
CA ALA A 21 25.90 7.74 -5.72
C ALA A 21 26.14 6.55 -4.77
N GLU A 22 26.00 6.78 -3.47
CA GLU A 22 26.16 5.71 -2.48
C GLU A 22 25.27 4.54 -2.83
N PRO A 23 25.78 3.31 -2.83
CA PRO A 23 24.99 2.14 -3.21
C PRO A 23 23.79 1.96 -2.25
N TRP A 24 22.69 1.48 -2.80
CA TRP A 24 21.48 1.19 -2.03
C TRP A 24 21.71 -0.04 -1.15
N THR A 25 21.81 0.17 0.15
CA THR A 25 21.76 -0.91 1.15
C THR A 25 20.32 -1.32 1.41
N LEU A 26 20.10 -2.53 1.94
CA LEU A 26 18.76 -2.99 2.28
C LEU A 26 18.05 -2.08 3.28
N GLU A 27 18.77 -1.59 4.30
CA GLU A 27 18.24 -0.67 5.30
C GLU A 27 17.76 0.65 4.66
N ARG A 28 18.63 1.29 3.87
CA ARG A 28 18.27 2.51 3.13
C ARG A 28 17.12 2.29 2.17
N ALA A 29 17.07 1.14 1.50
CA ALA A 29 15.97 0.79 0.59
C ALA A 29 14.64 0.64 1.33
N LEU A 30 14.62 -0.02 2.49
CA LEU A 30 13.44 -0.16 3.34
C LEU A 30 12.92 1.20 3.82
N ASP A 31 13.78 2.03 4.39
CA ASP A 31 13.39 3.35 4.91
C ASP A 31 12.86 4.25 3.79
N TYR A 32 13.53 4.26 2.65
CA TYR A 32 13.12 5.07 1.51
C TYR A 32 11.79 4.61 0.92
N ALA A 33 11.60 3.30 0.72
CA ALA A 33 10.35 2.74 0.22
C ALA A 33 9.17 3.08 1.14
N LEU A 34 9.33 2.91 2.46
CA LEU A 34 8.31 3.24 3.45
C LEU A 34 7.92 4.73 3.46
N ALA A 35 8.80 5.61 2.98
CA ALA A 35 8.55 7.05 2.88
C ALA A 35 8.00 7.48 1.52
N HIS A 36 8.42 6.84 0.41
CA HIS A 36 8.19 7.35 -0.95
C HIS A 36 7.36 6.44 -1.84
N ASN A 37 7.20 5.16 -1.48
CA ASN A 37 6.41 4.23 -2.29
C ASN A 37 4.95 4.69 -2.42
N PRO A 38 4.35 4.66 -3.63
CA PRO A 38 2.97 5.08 -3.87
C PRO A 38 1.94 4.38 -2.98
N ASP A 39 2.08 3.08 -2.69
CA ASP A 39 1.13 2.34 -1.85
C ASP A 39 1.16 2.83 -0.39
N ALA A 40 2.35 3.18 0.14
CA ALA A 40 2.48 3.79 1.45
C ALA A 40 1.81 5.18 1.49
N GLN A 41 1.96 5.98 0.43
CA GLN A 41 1.31 7.29 0.30
C GLN A 41 -0.22 7.15 0.16
N ILE A 42 -0.71 6.21 -0.67
CA ILE A 42 -2.14 5.90 -0.79
C ILE A 42 -2.72 5.49 0.57
N ALA A 43 -2.01 4.68 1.35
CA ALA A 43 -2.44 4.28 2.68
C ALA A 43 -2.59 5.48 3.63
N GLN A 44 -1.70 6.47 3.56
CA GLN A 44 -1.81 7.72 4.34
C GLN A 44 -3.04 8.53 3.91
N GLN A 45 -3.33 8.64 2.61
CA GLN A 45 -4.54 9.32 2.13
C GLN A 45 -5.82 8.62 2.57
N ARG A 46 -5.82 7.28 2.65
CA ARG A 46 -6.95 6.52 3.20
C ARG A 46 -7.20 6.84 4.68
N ILE A 47 -6.14 7.02 5.47
CA ILE A 47 -6.27 7.47 6.86
C ILE A 47 -6.86 8.90 6.92
N ALA A 48 -6.37 9.81 6.06
CA ALA A 48 -6.90 11.18 5.99
C ALA A 48 -8.39 11.18 5.62
N ALA A 49 -8.81 10.40 4.63
CA ALA A 49 -10.20 10.24 4.24
C ALA A 49 -11.07 9.67 5.39
N ALA A 50 -10.58 8.65 6.12
CA ALA A 50 -11.28 8.09 7.26
C ALA A 50 -11.41 9.09 8.42
N ARG A 51 -10.39 9.93 8.68
CA ARG A 51 -10.46 11.03 9.65
C ARG A 51 -11.50 12.07 9.26
N ALA A 52 -11.54 12.48 7.99
CA ALA A 52 -12.57 13.39 7.49
C ALA A 52 -13.99 12.80 7.65
N GLY A 53 -14.14 11.47 7.44
CA GLY A 53 -15.39 10.76 7.73
C GLY A 53 -15.78 10.78 9.22
N LEU A 54 -14.81 10.73 10.13
CA LEU A 54 -15.06 10.90 11.57
C LEU A 54 -15.46 12.35 11.90
N GLU A 55 -14.82 13.33 11.29
CA GLU A 55 -15.21 14.76 11.45
C GLU A 55 -16.62 14.99 10.93
N GLN A 56 -16.99 14.41 9.79
CA GLN A 56 -18.34 14.44 9.27
C GLN A 56 -19.35 13.78 10.25
N ALA A 57 -18.99 12.64 10.86
CA ALA A 57 -19.85 12.03 11.88
C ALA A 57 -19.99 12.92 13.14
N ASN A 58 -18.93 13.63 13.51
CA ASN A 58 -18.97 14.60 14.60
C ASN A 58 -19.86 15.82 14.28
N SER A 59 -19.93 16.25 13.00
CA SER A 59 -20.76 17.39 12.60
C SER A 59 -22.25 17.17 12.88
N SER A 60 -22.69 15.91 12.96
CA SER A 60 -24.09 15.58 13.31
C SER A 60 -24.51 15.96 14.75
N PHE A 61 -23.58 16.43 15.58
CA PHE A 61 -23.86 16.97 16.93
C PHE A 61 -23.94 18.50 16.96
N TRP A 62 -23.56 19.18 15.88
CA TRP A 62 -23.50 20.63 15.81
C TRP A 62 -24.76 21.23 15.23
N PRO A 63 -25.07 22.50 15.55
CA PRO A 63 -26.13 23.23 14.87
C PRO A 63 -25.91 23.29 13.35
N HIS A 64 -27.00 23.16 12.61
CA HIS A 64 -27.03 23.40 11.17
C HIS A 64 -27.65 24.77 10.92
N LEU A 65 -26.91 25.63 10.23
CA LEU A 65 -27.39 26.94 9.77
C LEU A 65 -27.67 26.87 8.27
N GLN A 66 -28.87 27.22 7.88
CA GLN A 66 -29.31 27.24 6.49
C GLN A 66 -29.93 28.60 6.16
N VAL A 67 -29.62 29.14 5.00
CA VAL A 67 -30.25 30.33 4.46
C VAL A 67 -31.03 29.89 3.22
N GLN A 68 -32.30 30.32 3.16
CA GLN A 68 -33.19 30.07 2.03
C GLN A 68 -33.74 31.40 1.53
N SER A 69 -33.95 31.52 0.23
CA SER A 69 -34.70 32.62 -0.34
C SER A 69 -35.69 32.08 -1.36
N SER A 70 -36.90 32.54 -1.34
CA SER A 70 -37.95 32.17 -2.28
C SER A 70 -38.74 33.39 -2.72
N TYR A 71 -39.05 33.45 -4.02
CA TYR A 71 -40.00 34.39 -4.59
C TYR A 71 -41.25 33.60 -5.00
N THR A 72 -42.41 34.07 -4.53
CA THR A 72 -43.70 33.48 -4.81
C THR A 72 -44.63 34.54 -5.34
N ARG A 73 -45.37 34.26 -6.41
CA ARG A 73 -46.48 35.08 -6.88
C ARG A 73 -47.72 34.20 -6.98
N THR A 74 -48.81 34.62 -6.37
CA THR A 74 -50.02 33.81 -6.26
C THR A 74 -51.29 34.64 -6.08
N ASP A 75 -52.40 34.13 -6.57
CA ASP A 75 -53.74 34.58 -6.33
C ASP A 75 -54.51 33.70 -5.31
N ASN A 76 -53.82 32.71 -4.70
CA ASN A 76 -54.43 31.87 -3.68
C ASN A 76 -54.75 32.70 -2.42
N PRO A 77 -56.05 32.81 -2.05
CA PRO A 77 -56.50 33.71 -1.00
C PRO A 77 -55.78 33.54 0.35
N MET A 78 -55.49 32.30 0.77
CA MET A 78 -54.80 32.03 2.03
C MET A 78 -53.33 32.46 1.98
N MET A 79 -52.66 32.20 0.84
CA MET A 79 -51.25 32.63 0.69
C MET A 79 -51.14 34.13 0.54
N VAL A 80 -52.05 34.78 -0.18
CA VAL A 80 -52.15 36.25 -0.31
C VAL A 80 -52.35 36.89 1.07
N PHE A 81 -53.31 36.38 1.86
CA PHE A 81 -53.55 36.86 3.21
C PHE A 81 -52.30 36.74 4.11
N GLY A 82 -51.65 35.58 4.11
CA GLY A 82 -50.43 35.34 4.86
C GLY A 82 -49.27 36.28 4.42
N SER A 83 -49.08 36.45 3.10
CA SER A 83 -48.04 37.34 2.55
C SER A 83 -48.29 38.80 2.96
N ILE A 84 -49.53 39.30 2.86
CA ILE A 84 -49.88 40.67 3.26
C ILE A 84 -49.60 40.90 4.75
N LEU A 85 -49.96 39.95 5.62
CA LEU A 85 -49.67 40.05 7.05
C LEU A 85 -48.16 40.02 7.36
N ASN A 86 -47.42 39.11 6.71
CA ASN A 86 -45.97 39.01 6.88
C ASN A 86 -45.26 40.29 6.38
N GLN A 87 -45.73 40.89 5.29
CA GLN A 87 -45.25 42.16 4.74
C GLN A 87 -45.74 43.38 5.52
N ARG A 88 -46.56 43.22 6.61
CA ARG A 88 -47.14 44.28 7.42
C ARG A 88 -47.96 45.31 6.61
N SER A 89 -48.59 44.82 5.52
CA SER A 89 -49.33 45.65 4.56
C SER A 89 -50.83 45.43 4.61
N TYR A 90 -51.35 44.94 5.74
CA TYR A 90 -52.78 44.67 5.90
C TYR A 90 -53.58 45.95 5.78
N ASN A 91 -54.64 45.90 4.92
CA ASN A 91 -55.63 46.97 4.77
C ASN A 91 -57.04 46.38 4.89
N SER A 92 -57.88 46.94 5.72
CA SER A 92 -59.26 46.52 5.99
C SER A 92 -60.18 46.59 4.76
N SER A 93 -59.82 47.31 3.68
CA SER A 93 -60.58 47.45 2.46
C SER A 93 -60.39 46.25 1.48
N LEU A 94 -59.44 45.35 1.74
CA LEU A 94 -59.14 44.15 0.90
C LEU A 94 -60.29 43.13 0.97
N ASN A 95 -60.80 42.79 -0.19
CA ASN A 95 -61.80 41.68 -0.30
C ASN A 95 -61.10 40.31 -0.51
N PHE A 96 -60.99 39.54 0.54
CA PHE A 96 -60.36 38.21 0.48
C PHE A 96 -61.16 37.13 -0.27
N ASN A 97 -62.39 37.42 -0.74
CA ASN A 97 -63.12 36.57 -1.66
C ASN A 97 -62.77 36.84 -3.13
N ASN A 98 -62.09 37.95 -3.42
CA ASN A 98 -61.57 38.30 -4.75
C ASN A 98 -60.26 39.01 -4.58
N VAL A 99 -59.18 38.23 -4.32
CA VAL A 99 -57.84 38.75 -4.05
C VAL A 99 -57.12 39.04 -5.36
N PRO A 100 -56.31 40.12 -5.44
CA PRO A 100 -55.40 40.33 -6.54
C PRO A 100 -54.19 39.38 -6.46
N ASP A 101 -53.49 39.22 -7.58
CA ASP A 101 -52.16 38.61 -7.59
C ASP A 101 -51.26 39.33 -6.58
N MET A 102 -50.63 38.58 -5.70
CA MET A 102 -49.64 39.06 -4.72
C MET A 102 -48.32 38.35 -4.87
N ASP A 103 -47.26 39.11 -4.64
CA ASP A 103 -45.93 38.57 -4.61
C ASP A 103 -45.32 38.62 -3.20
N ASN A 104 -44.40 37.74 -2.94
CA ASN A 104 -43.60 37.68 -1.73
C ASN A 104 -42.19 37.21 -1.98
N LEU A 105 -41.20 38.00 -1.68
CA LEU A 105 -39.82 37.60 -1.54
C LEU A 105 -39.56 37.28 -0.07
N ASN A 106 -39.35 36.01 0.25
CA ASN A 106 -38.98 35.58 1.59
C ASN A 106 -37.48 35.26 1.64
N ALA A 107 -36.77 35.83 2.60
CA ALA A 107 -35.40 35.45 2.96
C ALA A 107 -35.44 34.89 4.39
N ARG A 108 -35.05 33.63 4.53
CA ARG A 108 -35.16 32.90 5.79
C ARG A 108 -33.80 32.33 6.22
N GLY A 109 -33.37 32.64 7.44
CA GLY A 109 -32.28 31.96 8.13
C GLY A 109 -32.83 30.92 9.11
N ILE A 110 -32.38 29.69 9.02
CA ILE A 110 -32.84 28.58 9.87
C ILE A 110 -31.66 27.99 10.63
N VAL A 111 -31.80 27.85 11.94
CA VAL A 111 -30.87 27.07 12.79
C VAL A 111 -31.60 25.87 13.31
N THR A 112 -30.98 24.66 13.13
CA THR A 112 -31.50 23.41 13.69
C THR A 112 -30.43 22.77 14.55
N VAL A 113 -30.76 22.41 15.79
CA VAL A 113 -29.87 21.76 16.75
C VAL A 113 -30.44 20.39 17.11
N PRO A 114 -29.76 19.28 16.77
CA PRO A 114 -30.19 17.96 17.19
C PRO A 114 -29.90 17.79 18.70
N LEU A 115 -30.94 17.74 19.53
CA LEU A 115 -30.80 17.51 20.99
C LEU A 115 -30.70 16.01 21.31
N TYR A 116 -31.47 15.18 20.62
CA TYR A 116 -31.47 13.73 20.76
C TYR A 116 -31.89 13.07 19.46
N ALA A 117 -31.07 12.11 18.97
CA ALA A 117 -31.31 11.38 17.73
C ALA A 117 -31.48 9.87 17.96
N GLY A 118 -32.05 9.45 19.10
CA GLY A 118 -32.23 8.04 19.43
C GLY A 118 -30.92 7.25 19.57
N GLY A 119 -29.80 7.93 19.83
CA GLY A 119 -28.46 7.32 19.85
C GLY A 119 -27.81 7.15 18.48
N ARG A 120 -28.47 7.57 17.38
CA ARG A 120 -27.96 7.43 15.99
C ARG A 120 -26.61 8.15 15.80
N ASN A 121 -26.50 9.40 16.25
CA ASN A 121 -25.29 10.20 16.10
C ASN A 121 -24.11 9.59 16.87
N VAL A 122 -24.36 9.09 18.10
CA VAL A 122 -23.36 8.41 18.91
C VAL A 122 -22.88 7.12 18.22
N ALA A 123 -23.81 6.32 17.71
CA ALA A 123 -23.48 5.09 16.98
C ALA A 123 -22.71 5.39 15.68
N GLY A 124 -23.11 6.42 14.92
CA GLY A 124 -22.42 6.87 13.71
C GLY A 124 -20.97 7.31 14.00
N ARG A 125 -20.77 8.12 15.06
CA ARG A 125 -19.43 8.52 15.50
C ARG A 125 -18.57 7.34 15.94
N GLN A 126 -19.14 6.37 16.68
CA GLN A 126 -18.42 5.18 17.10
C GLN A 126 -18.01 4.31 15.89
N ALA A 127 -18.90 4.14 14.91
CA ALA A 127 -18.60 3.43 13.68
C ALA A 127 -17.48 4.12 12.89
N ALA A 128 -17.56 5.45 12.69
CA ALA A 128 -16.55 6.22 12.00
C ALA A 128 -15.18 6.19 12.71
N LYS A 129 -15.17 6.23 14.07
CA LYS A 129 -13.95 6.10 14.86
C LYS A 129 -13.32 4.72 14.64
N ALA A 130 -14.08 3.65 14.70
CA ALA A 130 -13.59 2.31 14.48
C ALA A 130 -13.06 2.12 13.04
N ILE A 131 -13.71 2.70 12.03
CA ILE A 131 -13.20 2.70 10.65
C ILE A 131 -11.88 3.48 10.52
N THR A 132 -11.73 4.58 11.26
CA THR A 132 -10.46 5.34 11.27
C THR A 132 -9.33 4.52 11.89
N GLU A 133 -9.59 3.80 12.98
CA GLU A 133 -8.59 2.89 13.57
C GLU A 133 -8.28 1.72 12.65
N ALA A 134 -9.29 1.13 11.98
CA ALA A 134 -9.08 0.11 10.95
C ALA A 134 -8.16 0.60 9.83
N ALA A 135 -8.37 1.82 9.32
CA ALA A 135 -7.53 2.41 8.28
C ALA A 135 -6.07 2.61 8.71
N LYS A 136 -5.82 2.92 9.99
CA LYS A 136 -4.46 2.99 10.54
C LYS A 136 -3.78 1.62 10.55
N GLN A 137 -4.53 0.59 10.96
CA GLN A 137 -4.02 -0.78 10.98
C GLN A 137 -3.79 -1.32 9.55
N ASP A 138 -4.67 -0.98 8.61
CA ASP A 138 -4.46 -1.30 7.19
C ASP A 138 -3.19 -0.66 6.64
N SER A 139 -2.92 0.59 7.02
CA SER A 139 -1.66 1.26 6.65
C SER A 139 -0.44 0.54 7.25
N ALA A 140 -0.52 0.07 8.49
CA ALA A 140 0.55 -0.72 9.10
C ALA A 140 0.75 -2.06 8.39
N ALA A 141 -0.34 -2.73 7.97
CA ALA A 141 -0.28 -3.96 7.18
C ALA A 141 0.39 -3.74 5.83
N ILE A 142 0.03 -2.66 5.11
CA ILE A 142 0.67 -2.28 3.83
C ILE A 142 2.16 -2.02 4.03
N ARG A 143 2.56 -1.31 5.08
CA ARG A 143 3.97 -1.07 5.38
C ARG A 143 4.74 -2.36 5.68
N ASN A 144 4.13 -3.30 6.39
CA ASN A 144 4.71 -4.61 6.67
C ASN A 144 4.88 -5.45 5.38
N ALA A 145 3.86 -5.45 4.50
CA ALA A 145 3.93 -6.11 3.20
C ALA A 145 5.00 -5.48 2.30
N LEU A 146 5.04 -4.15 2.20
CA LEU A 146 6.03 -3.41 1.43
C LEU A 146 7.46 -3.69 1.91
N GLY A 147 7.69 -3.75 3.23
CA GLY A 147 8.99 -4.11 3.79
C GLY A 147 9.45 -5.49 3.33
N PHE A 148 8.55 -6.47 3.30
CA PHE A 148 8.84 -7.80 2.76
C PHE A 148 9.15 -7.77 1.26
N GLU A 149 8.35 -7.07 0.45
CA GLU A 149 8.54 -6.98 -1.00
C GLU A 149 9.88 -6.35 -1.37
N VAL A 150 10.29 -5.28 -0.64
CA VAL A 150 11.61 -4.66 -0.80
C VAL A 150 12.71 -5.65 -0.46
N SER A 151 12.61 -6.37 0.66
CA SER A 151 13.61 -7.37 1.08
C SER A 151 13.71 -8.50 0.06
N GLN A 152 12.58 -9.05 -0.38
CA GLN A 152 12.52 -10.12 -1.38
C GLN A 152 13.16 -9.70 -2.70
N THR A 153 12.84 -8.49 -3.18
CA THR A 153 13.37 -7.96 -4.44
C THR A 153 14.85 -7.66 -4.32
N PHE A 154 15.31 -7.13 -3.18
CA PHE A 154 16.71 -6.88 -2.91
C PHE A 154 17.53 -8.17 -2.94
N TYR A 155 17.13 -9.22 -2.24
CA TYR A 155 17.79 -10.53 -2.28
C TYR A 155 17.72 -11.17 -3.67
N THR A 156 16.68 -10.90 -4.45
CA THR A 156 16.59 -11.33 -5.84
C THR A 156 17.65 -10.63 -6.71
N VAL A 157 17.94 -9.35 -6.51
CA VAL A 157 19.04 -8.66 -7.20
C VAL A 157 20.38 -9.32 -6.85
N LEU A 158 20.64 -9.58 -5.58
CA LEU A 158 21.88 -10.27 -5.17
C LEU A 158 22.01 -11.66 -5.80
N LYS A 159 20.94 -12.43 -5.86
CA LYS A 159 20.87 -13.71 -6.54
C LYS A 159 21.23 -13.59 -8.01
N MET A 160 20.66 -12.63 -8.73
CA MET A 160 20.93 -12.44 -10.15
C MET A 160 22.40 -12.04 -10.42
N ARG A 161 23.03 -11.30 -9.53
CA ARG A 161 24.47 -11.02 -9.60
C ARG A 161 25.32 -12.28 -9.42
N GLN A 162 24.95 -13.16 -8.51
CA GLN A 162 25.62 -14.46 -8.36
C GLN A 162 25.43 -15.36 -9.60
N PHE A 163 24.28 -15.25 -10.28
CA PHE A 163 24.07 -15.95 -11.56
C PHE A 163 24.97 -15.41 -12.67
N ILE A 164 25.15 -14.08 -12.75
CA ILE A 164 26.10 -13.48 -13.70
C ILE A 164 27.50 -14.00 -13.41
N GLN A 165 27.95 -14.00 -12.16
CA GLN A 165 29.28 -14.53 -11.79
C GLN A 165 29.46 -16.00 -12.16
N ALA A 166 28.44 -16.84 -11.96
CA ALA A 166 28.46 -18.24 -12.36
C ALA A 166 28.53 -18.40 -13.88
N ALA A 167 27.77 -17.61 -14.63
CA ALA A 167 27.77 -17.64 -16.10
C ALA A 167 29.08 -17.10 -16.69
N GLU A 168 29.67 -16.04 -16.14
CA GLU A 168 30.99 -15.51 -16.54
C GLU A 168 32.10 -16.54 -16.28
N ALA A 169 32.06 -17.21 -15.13
CA ALA A 169 32.98 -18.29 -14.82
C ALA A 169 32.84 -19.47 -15.79
N ALA A 170 31.62 -19.80 -16.24
CA ALA A 170 31.36 -20.81 -17.25
C ALA A 170 31.96 -20.42 -18.60
N VAL A 171 31.73 -19.19 -19.09
CA VAL A 171 32.29 -18.68 -20.33
C VAL A 171 33.84 -18.79 -20.31
N ASN A 172 34.47 -18.25 -19.25
CA ASN A 172 35.91 -18.27 -19.09
C ASN A 172 36.47 -19.70 -19.06
N SER A 173 35.77 -20.64 -18.42
CA SER A 173 36.15 -22.03 -18.37
C SER A 173 36.12 -22.71 -19.75
N PHE A 174 35.00 -22.54 -20.47
CA PHE A 174 34.89 -23.12 -21.83
C PHE A 174 35.82 -22.45 -22.84
N GLU A 175 36.12 -21.14 -22.72
CA GLU A 175 37.14 -20.49 -23.55
C GLU A 175 38.53 -21.10 -23.31
N THR A 176 38.89 -21.31 -22.04
CA THR A 176 40.17 -21.97 -21.70
C THR A 176 40.23 -23.42 -22.22
N ASN A 177 39.16 -24.18 -22.02
CA ASN A 177 39.07 -25.54 -22.47
C ASN A 177 39.10 -25.67 -23.99
N LEU A 178 38.51 -24.73 -24.73
CA LEU A 178 38.56 -24.66 -26.17
C LEU A 178 40.00 -24.44 -26.70
N VAL A 179 40.79 -23.55 -26.04
CA VAL A 179 42.21 -23.38 -26.41
C VAL A 179 43.01 -24.68 -26.22
N VAL A 180 42.77 -25.42 -25.13
CA VAL A 180 43.41 -26.72 -24.91
C VAL A 180 42.97 -27.74 -25.96
N ALA A 181 41.68 -27.83 -26.25
CA ALA A 181 41.13 -28.74 -27.25
C ALA A 181 41.68 -28.46 -28.66
N GLN A 182 41.83 -27.19 -29.05
CA GLN A 182 42.43 -26.82 -30.35
C GLN A 182 43.87 -27.26 -30.45
N LYS A 183 44.69 -27.02 -29.41
CA LYS A 183 46.09 -27.49 -29.38
C LYS A 183 46.20 -29.03 -29.51
N ARG A 184 45.28 -29.77 -28.91
CA ARG A 184 45.22 -31.23 -29.00
C ARG A 184 44.78 -31.72 -30.38
N LEU A 185 43.85 -31.00 -31.04
CA LEU A 185 43.45 -31.25 -32.41
C LEU A 185 44.64 -31.05 -33.36
N ASP A 186 45.37 -29.94 -33.22
CA ASP A 186 46.57 -29.64 -34.01
C ASP A 186 47.67 -30.67 -33.82
N GLY A 187 47.76 -31.22 -32.58
CA GLY A 187 48.65 -32.33 -32.25
C GLY A 187 48.12 -33.74 -32.65
N GLY A 188 46.97 -33.83 -33.28
CA GLY A 188 46.37 -35.11 -33.75
C GLY A 188 45.85 -36.00 -32.62
N THR A 189 45.67 -35.48 -31.40
CA THR A 189 45.23 -36.25 -30.21
C THR A 189 43.78 -36.04 -29.83
N LEU A 190 43.03 -35.24 -30.60
CA LEU A 190 41.60 -34.96 -30.40
C LEU A 190 40.89 -34.89 -31.77
N LEU A 191 39.62 -35.26 -31.83
CA LEU A 191 38.82 -35.18 -33.03
C LEU A 191 38.24 -33.76 -33.22
N LYS A 192 37.97 -33.39 -34.46
CA LYS A 192 37.31 -32.11 -34.78
C LYS A 192 35.90 -32.02 -34.17
N SER A 193 35.17 -33.13 -34.10
CA SER A 193 33.88 -33.22 -33.43
C SER A 193 33.94 -32.76 -31.96
N ASP A 194 34.99 -33.19 -31.24
CA ASP A 194 35.17 -32.85 -29.83
C ASP A 194 35.38 -31.31 -29.61
N VAL A 195 36.14 -30.69 -30.53
CA VAL A 195 36.33 -29.23 -30.52
C VAL A 195 34.99 -28.51 -30.79
N LEU A 196 34.21 -28.95 -31.79
CA LEU A 196 32.92 -28.42 -32.12
C LEU A 196 31.92 -28.54 -30.96
N ASP A 197 31.95 -29.66 -30.22
CA ASP A 197 31.10 -29.83 -29.02
C ASP A 197 31.40 -28.78 -27.93
N ILE A 198 32.69 -28.50 -27.71
CA ILE A 198 33.12 -27.45 -26.77
C ILE A 198 32.73 -26.04 -27.27
N GLU A 199 32.83 -25.78 -28.58
CA GLU A 199 32.39 -24.50 -29.19
C GLU A 199 30.91 -24.28 -29.03
N VAL A 200 30.07 -25.31 -29.26
CA VAL A 200 28.62 -25.27 -29.04
C VAL A 200 28.33 -24.93 -27.57
N ARG A 201 29.04 -25.57 -26.65
CA ARG A 201 28.84 -25.32 -25.22
C ARG A 201 29.26 -23.94 -24.77
N LEU A 202 30.35 -23.41 -25.33
CA LEU A 202 30.78 -22.02 -25.15
C LEU A 202 29.71 -21.06 -25.66
N ALA A 203 29.13 -21.31 -26.84
CA ALA A 203 28.07 -20.48 -27.39
C ALA A 203 26.83 -20.47 -26.47
N GLN A 204 26.41 -21.61 -25.94
CA GLN A 204 25.34 -21.72 -24.95
C GLN A 204 25.66 -20.95 -23.65
N SER A 205 26.90 -21.06 -23.13
CA SER A 205 27.30 -20.32 -21.93
C SER A 205 27.28 -18.82 -22.12
N ARG A 206 27.62 -18.33 -23.33
CA ARG A 206 27.49 -16.91 -23.67
C ARG A 206 26.03 -16.46 -23.73
N GLU A 207 25.13 -17.29 -24.27
CA GLU A 207 23.69 -17.03 -24.25
C GLU A 207 23.15 -16.96 -22.81
N ASP A 208 23.56 -17.91 -21.95
CA ASP A 208 23.16 -17.93 -20.54
C ASP A 208 23.65 -16.66 -19.79
N LEU A 209 24.85 -16.16 -20.12
CA LEU A 209 25.35 -14.90 -19.57
C LEU A 209 24.48 -13.68 -20.00
N VAL A 210 24.05 -13.66 -21.27
CA VAL A 210 23.14 -12.60 -21.76
C VAL A 210 21.81 -12.65 -20.99
N ARG A 211 21.26 -13.85 -20.79
CA ARG A 211 20.03 -14.06 -20.01
C ARG A 211 20.18 -13.60 -18.56
N ALA A 212 21.30 -13.97 -17.90
CA ALA A 212 21.58 -13.58 -16.53
C ALA A 212 21.69 -12.06 -16.37
N ARG A 213 22.38 -11.38 -17.28
CA ARG A 213 22.49 -9.91 -17.28
C ARG A 213 21.14 -9.23 -17.47
N ASN A 214 20.31 -9.75 -18.39
CA ASN A 214 18.95 -9.22 -18.57
C ASN A 214 18.08 -9.43 -17.31
N ALA A 215 18.15 -10.61 -16.69
CA ALA A 215 17.41 -10.90 -15.47
C ALA A 215 17.84 -9.98 -14.30
N ASN A 216 19.14 -9.68 -14.16
CA ASN A 216 19.63 -8.72 -13.19
C ASN A 216 19.09 -7.30 -13.45
N ALA A 217 19.13 -6.84 -14.69
CA ALA A 217 18.61 -5.51 -15.07
C ALA A 217 17.11 -5.39 -14.75
N LEU A 218 16.32 -6.44 -14.99
CA LEU A 218 14.90 -6.49 -14.63
C LEU A 218 14.69 -6.48 -13.11
N ALA A 219 15.50 -7.21 -12.33
CA ALA A 219 15.41 -7.23 -10.89
C ALA A 219 15.78 -5.85 -10.28
N GLU A 220 16.82 -5.20 -10.78
CA GLU A 220 17.19 -3.84 -10.38
C GLU A 220 16.08 -2.83 -10.74
N ARG A 221 15.45 -2.98 -11.92
CA ARG A 221 14.31 -2.13 -12.30
C ARG A 221 13.09 -2.37 -11.41
N ALA A 222 12.82 -3.62 -11.02
CA ALA A 222 11.74 -3.96 -10.10
C ALA A 222 11.97 -3.33 -8.72
N LEU A 223 13.20 -3.41 -8.19
CA LEU A 223 13.55 -2.77 -6.93
C LEU A 223 13.38 -1.24 -7.02
N ARG A 224 13.86 -0.64 -8.08
CA ARG A 224 13.72 0.80 -8.33
C ARG A 224 12.26 1.25 -8.36
N ASN A 225 11.37 0.47 -8.98
CA ASN A 225 9.92 0.73 -8.99
C ASN A 225 9.32 0.67 -7.58
N LEU A 226 9.72 -0.34 -6.78
CA LEU A 226 9.27 -0.46 -5.38
C LEU A 226 9.72 0.72 -4.52
N LEU A 227 10.90 1.28 -4.80
CA LEU A 227 11.38 2.48 -4.14
C LEU A 227 10.63 3.75 -4.58
N GLY A 228 9.88 3.70 -5.69
CA GLY A 228 9.22 4.87 -6.26
C GLY A 228 10.18 5.84 -6.95
N ILE A 229 11.35 5.34 -7.43
CA ILE A 229 12.36 6.15 -8.12
C ILE A 229 12.11 6.09 -9.62
N GLU A 230 11.78 7.20 -10.25
CA GLU A 230 11.51 7.29 -11.68
C GLU A 230 12.81 7.31 -12.49
N ASP A 231 13.77 8.18 -12.14
CA ASP A 231 15.01 8.43 -12.88
C ASP A 231 16.25 8.56 -11.95
N GLY A 232 17.47 8.43 -12.54
CA GLY A 232 18.75 8.58 -11.86
C GLY A 232 19.61 7.32 -11.85
N GLU A 233 20.87 7.44 -11.43
CA GLU A 233 21.77 6.32 -11.23
C GLU A 233 21.30 5.45 -10.05
N PHE A 234 21.30 4.14 -10.26
CA PHE A 234 20.83 3.19 -9.28
C PHE A 234 21.80 2.02 -9.17
N THR A 235 22.51 1.95 -8.06
CA THR A 235 23.46 0.87 -7.76
C THR A 235 23.09 0.23 -6.43
N VAL A 236 22.90 -1.07 -6.41
CA VAL A 236 22.57 -1.84 -5.22
C VAL A 236 23.86 -2.31 -4.55
N ALA A 237 23.93 -2.32 -3.23
CA ALA A 237 25.06 -2.86 -2.47
C ALA A 237 25.23 -4.38 -2.75
N ASP A 238 26.47 -4.86 -2.71
CA ASP A 238 26.78 -6.27 -3.01
C ASP A 238 26.48 -7.21 -1.84
N THR A 239 26.20 -6.66 -0.66
CA THR A 239 25.87 -7.42 0.55
C THR A 239 24.64 -6.84 1.23
N ALA A 240 23.90 -7.68 1.93
CA ALA A 240 22.80 -7.29 2.80
C ALA A 240 22.98 -7.90 4.19
N PRO A 241 22.60 -7.18 5.25
CA PRO A 241 22.52 -7.77 6.57
C PRO A 241 21.43 -8.84 6.59
N VAL A 242 21.72 -9.99 7.18
CA VAL A 242 20.76 -11.06 7.37
C VAL A 242 20.12 -10.93 8.74
N ALA A 243 18.81 -10.74 8.79
CA ALA A 243 18.09 -10.72 10.03
C ALA A 243 18.02 -12.11 10.66
N LEU A 244 17.95 -12.18 11.99
CA LEU A 244 17.81 -13.45 12.69
C LEU A 244 16.42 -14.05 12.44
N ALA A 245 16.37 -15.37 12.26
CA ALA A 245 15.12 -16.11 12.15
C ALA A 245 14.33 -16.03 13.46
N PRO A 246 13.07 -15.60 13.45
CA PRO A 246 12.25 -15.53 14.67
C PRO A 246 11.91 -16.92 15.19
N ASN A 247 11.98 -17.11 16.51
CA ASN A 247 11.56 -18.36 17.17
C ASN A 247 10.09 -18.36 17.61
N SER A 248 9.40 -17.20 17.53
CA SER A 248 7.99 -17.06 17.90
C SER A 248 7.05 -17.61 16.83
N SER A 249 5.83 -17.99 17.26
CA SER A 249 4.70 -18.29 16.38
C SER A 249 3.51 -17.37 16.64
N ASP A 250 3.67 -16.38 17.53
CA ASP A 250 2.59 -15.48 17.90
C ASP A 250 2.40 -14.40 16.81
N PHE A 251 1.28 -14.46 16.13
CA PHE A 251 0.83 -13.48 15.14
C PHE A 251 -0.32 -12.60 15.65
N SER A 252 -0.58 -12.61 16.96
CA SER A 252 -1.69 -11.84 17.57
C SER A 252 -1.58 -10.32 17.34
N GLN A 253 -0.37 -9.84 17.12
CA GLN A 253 -0.03 -8.43 16.85
C GLN A 253 -0.15 -8.02 15.37
N ARG A 254 -0.61 -8.93 14.50
CA ARG A 254 -0.80 -8.62 13.09
C ARG A 254 -1.78 -7.46 12.90
N PRO A 255 -1.36 -6.40 12.16
CA PRO A 255 -2.21 -5.25 11.91
C PRO A 255 -3.52 -5.61 11.20
N GLU A 256 -3.51 -6.63 10.33
CA GLU A 256 -4.69 -7.11 9.60
C GLU A 256 -5.76 -7.64 10.57
N LEU A 257 -5.35 -8.35 11.64
CA LEU A 257 -6.28 -8.81 12.67
C LEU A 257 -6.86 -7.64 13.48
N ALA A 258 -6.03 -6.66 13.79
CA ALA A 258 -6.47 -5.45 14.45
C ALA A 258 -7.47 -4.67 13.59
N ALA A 259 -7.20 -4.50 12.29
CA ALA A 259 -8.12 -3.87 11.34
C ALA A 259 -9.47 -4.61 11.26
N ALA A 260 -9.44 -5.94 11.17
CA ALA A 260 -10.67 -6.75 11.14
C ALA A 260 -11.50 -6.64 12.44
N ARG A 261 -10.85 -6.57 13.62
CA ARG A 261 -11.53 -6.31 14.91
C ARG A 261 -12.22 -4.95 14.91
N GLU A 262 -11.54 -3.91 14.41
CA GLU A 262 -12.13 -2.57 14.34
C GLU A 262 -13.29 -2.51 13.34
N ARG A 263 -13.23 -3.22 12.21
CA ARG A 263 -14.36 -3.35 11.28
C ARG A 263 -15.56 -4.04 11.93
N ALA A 264 -15.35 -5.10 12.70
CA ALA A 264 -16.42 -5.74 13.46
C ALA A 264 -17.00 -4.80 14.53
N SER A 265 -16.18 -3.99 15.20
CA SER A 265 -16.61 -2.94 16.14
C SER A 265 -17.46 -1.86 15.43
N ALA A 266 -17.08 -1.44 14.24
CA ALA A 266 -17.87 -0.53 13.40
C ALA A 266 -19.23 -1.12 13.05
N ALA A 267 -19.28 -2.38 12.60
CA ALA A 267 -20.53 -3.09 12.30
C ALA A 267 -21.42 -3.22 13.57
N GLN A 268 -20.83 -3.48 14.73
CA GLN A 268 -21.56 -3.49 16.02
C GLN A 268 -22.16 -2.11 16.34
N ALA A 269 -21.44 -1.02 16.04
CA ALA A 269 -21.97 0.33 16.20
C ALA A 269 -23.12 0.60 15.20
N GLN A 270 -23.02 0.12 13.96
CA GLN A 270 -24.09 0.21 12.96
C GLN A 270 -25.36 -0.52 13.41
N VAL A 271 -25.27 -1.66 14.09
CA VAL A 271 -26.44 -2.33 14.71
C VAL A 271 -27.11 -1.41 15.73
N ARG A 272 -26.33 -0.69 16.57
CA ARG A 272 -26.90 0.31 17.50
C ARG A 272 -27.56 1.46 16.75
N GLY A 273 -26.93 1.94 15.69
CA GLY A 273 -27.48 2.98 14.79
C GLY A 273 -28.78 2.53 14.13
N ALA A 274 -28.91 1.29 13.64
CA ALA A 274 -30.14 0.77 13.07
C ALA A 274 -31.28 0.69 14.10
N LYS A 275 -30.96 0.30 15.34
CA LYS A 275 -31.95 0.27 16.45
C LYS A 275 -32.44 1.65 16.86
N SER A 276 -31.73 2.74 16.54
CA SER A 276 -32.14 4.10 16.87
C SER A 276 -33.47 4.51 16.21
N GLY A 277 -33.88 3.83 15.14
CA GLY A 277 -35.16 4.04 14.50
C GLY A 277 -36.39 3.72 15.39
N TYR A 278 -36.20 2.94 16.46
CA TYR A 278 -37.25 2.70 17.46
C TYR A 278 -37.37 3.83 18.51
N GLN A 279 -36.45 4.77 18.52
CA GLN A 279 -36.39 5.85 19.50
C GLN A 279 -36.91 7.16 18.92
N PRO A 280 -37.50 8.05 19.75
CA PRO A 280 -37.84 9.39 19.32
C PRO A 280 -36.60 10.21 18.97
N ARG A 281 -36.82 11.26 18.16
CA ARG A 281 -35.83 12.28 17.82
C ARG A 281 -36.32 13.63 18.37
N VAL A 282 -35.42 14.38 18.95
CA VAL A 282 -35.72 15.71 19.51
C VAL A 282 -34.73 16.69 18.90
N SER A 283 -35.24 17.77 18.31
CA SER A 283 -34.46 18.90 17.80
C SER A 283 -35.01 20.21 18.27
N ALA A 284 -34.14 21.17 18.59
CA ALA A 284 -34.50 22.55 18.70
C ALA A 284 -34.31 23.24 17.35
N PHE A 285 -35.17 24.18 17.02
CA PHE A 285 -35.06 24.96 15.81
C PHE A 285 -35.38 26.42 16.08
N GLY A 286 -34.81 27.29 15.25
CA GLY A 286 -35.15 28.73 15.21
C GLY A 286 -35.06 29.21 13.78
N SER A 287 -36.00 30.09 13.38
CA SER A 287 -35.90 30.78 12.11
C SER A 287 -36.09 32.30 12.29
N LEU A 288 -35.43 33.04 11.42
CA LEU A 288 -35.63 34.45 11.20
C LEU A 288 -36.05 34.61 9.76
N ASP A 289 -37.19 35.27 9.55
CA ASP A 289 -37.78 35.47 8.26
C ASP A 289 -37.86 36.97 7.95
N HIS A 290 -37.56 37.36 6.72
CA HIS A 290 -37.79 38.68 6.16
C HIS A 290 -38.63 38.51 4.89
N ASP A 291 -39.78 39.13 4.88
CA ASP A 291 -40.75 39.09 3.78
C ASP A 291 -40.84 40.51 3.16
N TYR A 292 -40.77 40.56 1.81
CA TYR A 292 -40.92 41.81 1.03
C TYR A 292 -41.83 41.56 -0.16
N GLY A 293 -42.76 42.52 -0.39
CA GLY A 293 -43.68 42.51 -1.53
C GLY A 293 -43.50 43.71 -2.43
N TRP A 294 -43.28 43.53 -3.72
CA TRP A 294 -43.25 44.64 -4.68
C TRP A 294 -44.64 45.19 -4.98
N VAL A 295 -45.66 44.34 -4.96
CA VAL A 295 -47.06 44.77 -5.20
C VAL A 295 -47.59 45.60 -4.04
N THR A 296 -47.25 45.22 -2.83
CA THR A 296 -47.70 45.97 -1.62
C THR A 296 -46.75 47.08 -1.23
N GLY A 297 -45.47 47.01 -1.64
CA GLY A 297 -44.41 47.86 -1.14
C GLY A 297 -44.09 47.68 0.34
N GLY A 298 -44.61 46.58 0.95
CA GLY A 298 -44.45 46.30 2.36
C GLY A 298 -43.31 45.33 2.66
N ASP A 299 -42.77 45.45 3.87
CA ASP A 299 -41.75 44.55 4.41
C ASP A 299 -42.04 44.18 5.87
N GLY A 300 -41.59 43.02 6.28
CA GLY A 300 -41.76 42.55 7.64
C GLY A 300 -40.77 41.50 8.07
N ASN A 301 -40.43 41.53 9.35
CA ASN A 301 -39.58 40.54 9.98
C ASN A 301 -40.39 39.71 10.97
N SER A 302 -40.11 38.40 10.99
CA SER A 302 -40.69 37.52 11.99
C SER A 302 -39.66 36.51 12.49
N TYR A 303 -39.90 35.86 13.61
CA TYR A 303 -39.10 34.77 14.09
C TYR A 303 -40.00 33.63 14.56
N THR A 304 -39.47 32.40 14.47
CA THR A 304 -40.08 31.23 15.08
C THR A 304 -38.99 30.43 15.80
N ALA A 305 -39.27 30.02 17.03
CA ALA A 305 -38.38 29.16 17.77
C ALA A 305 -39.18 28.07 18.48
N GLY A 306 -38.63 26.87 18.55
CA GLY A 306 -39.33 25.75 19.17
C GLY A 306 -38.48 24.50 19.33
N VAL A 307 -39.10 23.50 19.94
CA VAL A 307 -38.57 22.13 20.05
C VAL A 307 -39.55 21.21 19.36
N MET A 308 -38.98 20.33 18.51
CA MET A 308 -39.76 19.34 17.78
C MET A 308 -39.36 17.94 18.26
N LEU A 309 -40.37 17.16 18.68
CA LEU A 309 -40.22 15.75 18.95
C LEU A 309 -40.89 14.96 17.81
N GLN A 310 -40.16 14.07 17.17
CA GLN A 310 -40.65 13.16 16.13
C GLN A 310 -40.43 11.74 16.56
N TRP A 311 -41.49 10.92 16.55
CA TRP A 311 -41.44 9.51 16.87
C TRP A 311 -42.27 8.71 15.89
N ASP A 312 -41.58 7.85 15.12
CA ASP A 312 -42.23 6.98 14.14
C ASP A 312 -42.67 5.71 14.86
N LEU A 313 -43.91 5.67 15.36
CA LEU A 313 -44.48 4.53 16.10
C LEU A 313 -44.67 3.29 15.22
N TRP A 314 -44.89 3.51 13.91
CA TRP A 314 -45.03 2.48 12.93
C TRP A 314 -44.44 2.94 11.58
N ASP A 315 -43.43 2.20 11.10
CA ASP A 315 -42.66 2.54 9.90
C ASP A 315 -42.74 1.44 8.81
N GLY A 316 -43.80 0.61 8.86
CA GLY A 316 -43.96 -0.51 7.91
C GLY A 316 -42.87 -1.59 8.07
N PHE A 317 -42.36 -1.82 9.29
CA PHE A 317 -41.27 -2.76 9.59
C PHE A 317 -39.88 -2.38 9.03
N SER A 318 -39.69 -1.16 8.52
CA SER A 318 -38.40 -0.68 7.98
C SER A 318 -37.27 -0.78 9.01
N THR A 319 -37.45 -0.27 10.23
CA THR A 319 -36.45 -0.33 11.30
C THR A 319 -36.12 -1.77 11.69
N ARG A 320 -37.12 -2.67 11.71
CA ARG A 320 -36.91 -4.09 11.96
C ARG A 320 -36.04 -4.73 10.86
N ALA A 321 -36.31 -4.41 9.60
CA ALA A 321 -35.53 -4.90 8.45
C ALA A 321 -34.10 -4.38 8.47
N LYS A 322 -33.89 -3.06 8.68
CA LYS A 322 -32.57 -2.43 8.84
C LYS A 322 -31.78 -3.04 10.00
N THR A 323 -32.44 -3.36 11.12
CA THR A 323 -31.77 -4.02 12.27
C THR A 323 -31.33 -5.44 11.94
N ARG A 324 -32.13 -6.19 11.17
CA ARG A 324 -31.76 -7.54 10.70
C ARG A 324 -30.60 -7.48 9.72
N GLU A 325 -30.63 -6.56 8.79
CA GLU A 325 -29.53 -6.32 7.84
C GLU A 325 -28.22 -5.97 8.59
N ALA A 326 -28.26 -5.01 9.50
CA ALA A 326 -27.08 -4.62 10.28
C ALA A 326 -26.53 -5.77 11.15
N LYS A 327 -27.41 -6.64 11.69
CA LYS A 327 -26.96 -7.85 12.39
C LYS A 327 -26.29 -8.86 11.47
N ALA A 328 -26.84 -9.08 10.27
CA ALA A 328 -26.23 -9.96 9.27
C ALA A 328 -24.85 -9.45 8.85
N ASN A 329 -24.71 -8.12 8.64
CA ASN A 329 -23.43 -7.49 8.35
C ASN A 329 -22.42 -7.61 9.51
N LEU A 330 -22.88 -7.61 10.76
CA LEU A 330 -22.00 -7.86 11.92
C LEU A 330 -21.50 -9.32 11.92
N GLU A 331 -22.38 -10.29 11.69
CA GLU A 331 -21.98 -11.71 11.60
C GLU A 331 -21.05 -11.94 10.41
N PHE A 332 -21.30 -11.29 9.26
CA PHE A 332 -20.36 -11.29 8.14
C PHE A 332 -18.96 -10.77 8.56
N ALA A 333 -18.89 -9.64 9.25
CA ALA A 333 -17.60 -9.09 9.70
C ALA A 333 -16.87 -10.01 10.71
N ARG A 334 -17.61 -10.73 11.54
CA ARG A 334 -17.04 -11.72 12.49
C ARG A 334 -16.48 -12.95 11.77
N GLU A 335 -17.22 -13.48 10.80
CA GLU A 335 -16.75 -14.63 10.02
C GLU A 335 -15.58 -14.24 9.11
N ASP A 336 -15.56 -13.02 8.57
CA ASP A 336 -14.42 -12.50 7.81
C ASP A 336 -13.16 -12.39 8.71
N GLN A 337 -13.31 -11.90 9.95
CA GLN A 337 -12.22 -11.90 10.95
C GLN A 337 -11.73 -13.32 11.25
N ARG A 338 -12.65 -14.29 11.40
CA ARG A 338 -12.31 -15.70 11.62
C ARG A 338 -11.56 -16.30 10.41
N LYS A 339 -12.06 -16.06 9.21
CA LYS A 339 -11.40 -16.48 7.95
C LYS A 339 -9.98 -15.90 7.85
N LEU A 340 -9.83 -14.62 8.13
CA LEU A 340 -8.53 -13.95 8.13
C LEU A 340 -7.57 -14.60 9.14
N ARG A 341 -8.04 -14.89 10.35
CA ARG A 341 -7.21 -15.53 11.36
C ARG A 341 -6.68 -16.89 10.90
N LEU A 342 -7.53 -17.71 10.26
CA LEU A 342 -7.13 -19.00 9.70
C LEU A 342 -6.10 -18.84 8.56
N ALA A 343 -6.28 -17.82 7.72
CA ALA A 343 -5.33 -17.53 6.65
C ALA A 343 -3.97 -17.09 7.18
N LEU A 344 -3.94 -16.27 8.23
CA LEU A 344 -2.69 -15.82 8.85
C LEU A 344 -1.98 -16.94 9.62
N ASP A 345 -2.72 -17.84 10.27
CA ASP A 345 -2.17 -19.04 10.89
C ASP A 345 -1.46 -19.93 9.85
N PHE A 346 -2.15 -20.14 8.71
CA PHE A 346 -1.57 -20.87 7.59
C PHE A 346 -0.32 -20.17 7.01
N GLU A 347 -0.34 -18.84 6.88
CA GLU A 347 0.81 -18.04 6.39
C GLU A 347 2.04 -18.24 7.29
N VAL A 348 1.85 -18.22 8.61
CA VAL A 348 2.95 -18.45 9.57
C VAL A 348 3.52 -19.86 9.44
N GLU A 349 2.66 -20.87 9.38
CA GLU A 349 3.10 -22.26 9.24
C GLU A 349 3.81 -22.49 7.90
N GLN A 350 3.27 -21.94 6.80
CA GLN A 350 3.91 -21.99 5.49
C GLN A 350 5.30 -21.33 5.50
N ALA A 351 5.43 -20.15 6.13
CA ALA A 351 6.71 -19.46 6.21
C ALA A 351 7.74 -20.26 7.02
N ARG A 352 7.33 -20.95 8.08
CA ARG A 352 8.20 -21.83 8.88
C ARG A 352 8.67 -23.03 8.11
N LEU A 353 7.76 -23.71 7.41
CA LEU A 353 8.09 -24.87 6.59
C LEU A 353 9.03 -24.48 5.45
N ASN A 354 8.79 -23.33 4.81
CA ASN A 354 9.66 -22.83 3.74
C ASN A 354 11.06 -22.49 4.28
N LEU A 355 11.17 -21.89 5.47
CA LEU A 355 12.46 -21.60 6.08
C LEU A 355 13.23 -22.88 6.38
N LYS A 356 12.57 -23.87 7.01
CA LYS A 356 13.20 -25.18 7.28
C LYS A 356 13.69 -25.86 6.00
N ALA A 357 12.87 -25.85 4.93
CA ALA A 357 13.26 -26.42 3.64
C ALA A 357 14.43 -25.64 3.00
N ALA A 358 14.48 -24.33 3.14
CA ALA A 358 15.56 -23.48 2.64
C ALA A 358 16.87 -23.76 3.37
N ASP A 359 16.85 -23.91 4.70
CA ASP A 359 18.01 -24.27 5.53
C ASP A 359 18.59 -25.63 5.12
N GLU A 360 17.72 -26.65 4.96
CA GLU A 360 18.12 -27.98 4.53
C GLU A 360 18.72 -27.97 3.10
N ARG A 361 18.11 -27.21 2.16
CA ARG A 361 18.61 -27.05 0.79
C ARG A 361 19.97 -26.36 0.75
N LEU A 362 20.16 -25.30 1.56
CA LEU A 362 21.44 -24.58 1.63
C LEU A 362 22.57 -25.54 2.08
N ALA A 363 22.35 -26.29 3.14
CA ALA A 363 23.33 -27.26 3.64
C ALA A 363 23.72 -28.35 2.61
N VAL A 364 22.74 -28.81 1.81
CA VAL A 364 23.01 -29.79 0.72
C VAL A 364 23.78 -29.16 -0.42
N THR A 365 23.41 -27.93 -0.82
CA THR A 365 24.05 -27.26 -1.97
C THR A 365 25.47 -26.82 -1.66
N GLU A 366 25.83 -26.51 -0.41
CA GLU A 366 27.22 -26.24 0.01
C GLU A 366 28.14 -27.46 -0.21
N LYS A 367 27.70 -28.62 0.18
CA LYS A 367 28.46 -29.86 -0.09
C LYS A 367 28.54 -30.20 -1.59
N THR A 368 27.44 -29.95 -2.30
CA THR A 368 27.39 -30.23 -3.74
C THR A 368 28.37 -29.35 -4.52
N ILE A 369 28.51 -28.05 -4.16
CA ILE A 369 29.46 -27.18 -4.86
C ILE A 369 30.92 -27.55 -4.57
N GLU A 370 31.26 -27.98 -3.34
CA GLU A 370 32.58 -28.48 -2.98
C GLU A 370 32.96 -29.69 -3.83
N GLN A 371 32.06 -30.70 -3.88
CA GLN A 371 32.27 -31.92 -4.67
C GLN A 371 32.35 -31.67 -6.18
N ALA A 372 31.47 -30.79 -6.71
CA ALA A 372 31.47 -30.40 -8.12
C ALA A 372 32.77 -29.66 -8.51
N THR A 373 33.28 -28.81 -7.62
CA THR A 373 34.51 -28.06 -7.85
C THR A 373 35.71 -28.99 -7.92
N GLU A 374 35.82 -29.93 -7.00
CA GLU A 374 36.89 -30.93 -6.99
C GLU A 374 36.81 -31.86 -8.22
N SER A 375 35.63 -32.40 -8.49
CA SER A 375 35.40 -33.28 -9.65
C SER A 375 35.77 -32.59 -10.96
N THR A 376 35.37 -31.33 -11.14
CA THR A 376 35.68 -30.58 -12.36
C THR A 376 37.18 -30.30 -12.47
N SER A 377 37.86 -29.98 -11.38
CA SER A 377 39.30 -29.76 -11.37
C SER A 377 40.05 -31.04 -11.78
N LEU A 378 39.69 -32.18 -11.21
CA LEU A 378 40.29 -33.48 -11.56
C LEU A 378 40.02 -33.86 -13.02
N THR A 379 38.77 -33.65 -13.50
CA THR A 379 38.40 -33.95 -14.89
C THR A 379 39.13 -33.06 -15.89
N ARG A 380 39.30 -31.77 -15.60
CA ARG A 380 40.07 -30.84 -16.41
C ARG A 380 41.54 -31.26 -16.54
N ASN A 381 42.21 -31.59 -15.44
CA ASN A 381 43.59 -32.09 -15.44
C ASN A 381 43.73 -33.38 -16.25
N ARG A 382 42.78 -34.32 -16.14
CA ARG A 382 42.77 -35.55 -16.95
C ARG A 382 42.54 -35.26 -18.42
N PHE A 383 41.66 -34.33 -18.76
CA PHE A 383 41.45 -33.90 -20.15
C PHE A 383 42.71 -33.30 -20.76
N GLU A 384 43.41 -32.41 -20.04
CA GLU A 384 44.67 -31.82 -20.49
C GLU A 384 45.73 -32.87 -20.78
N GLN A 385 45.77 -33.97 -19.97
CA GLN A 385 46.68 -35.10 -20.13
C GLN A 385 46.23 -36.12 -21.20
N GLY A 386 45.04 -35.92 -21.79
CA GLY A 386 44.49 -36.87 -22.76
C GLY A 386 43.83 -38.11 -22.15
N LEU A 387 43.57 -38.10 -20.84
CA LEU A 387 42.99 -39.21 -20.08
C LEU A 387 41.49 -39.08 -19.83
N ALA A 388 40.84 -38.03 -20.30
CA ALA A 388 39.40 -37.83 -20.25
C ALA A 388 38.86 -37.39 -21.63
N LEU A 389 37.59 -37.72 -21.90
CA LEU A 389 36.86 -37.32 -23.10
C LEU A 389 36.34 -35.88 -22.97
N SER A 390 36.13 -35.20 -24.12
CA SER A 390 35.51 -33.86 -24.20
C SER A 390 34.14 -33.83 -23.53
N THR A 391 33.33 -34.88 -23.70
CA THR A 391 32.00 -35.00 -23.09
C THR A 391 32.06 -35.04 -21.56
N GLN A 392 33.03 -35.75 -20.97
CA GLN A 392 33.24 -35.80 -19.53
C GLN A 392 33.62 -34.41 -18.95
N LEU A 393 34.45 -33.65 -19.69
CA LEU A 393 34.81 -32.28 -19.34
C LEU A 393 33.59 -31.40 -19.38
N ILE A 394 32.81 -31.42 -20.46
CA ILE A 394 31.60 -30.63 -20.65
C ILE A 394 30.58 -30.93 -19.54
N ASP A 395 30.38 -32.22 -19.20
CA ASP A 395 29.44 -32.65 -18.17
C ASP A 395 29.87 -32.13 -16.77
N SER A 396 31.16 -32.27 -16.43
CA SER A 396 31.68 -31.80 -15.13
C SER A 396 31.61 -30.29 -14.99
N GLU A 397 31.99 -29.53 -16.03
CA GLU A 397 31.87 -28.06 -16.04
C GLU A 397 30.39 -27.60 -15.91
N SER A 398 29.50 -28.27 -16.63
CA SER A 398 28.06 -27.98 -16.57
C SER A 398 27.47 -28.31 -15.19
N ALA A 399 27.92 -29.40 -14.56
CA ALA A 399 27.52 -29.76 -13.20
C ALA A 399 28.00 -28.71 -12.17
N LEU A 400 29.22 -28.17 -12.33
CA LEU A 400 29.75 -27.12 -11.46
C LEU A 400 28.94 -25.81 -11.61
N VAL A 401 28.64 -25.41 -12.85
CA VAL A 401 27.79 -24.23 -13.09
C VAL A 401 26.41 -24.39 -12.44
N ALA A 402 25.77 -25.55 -12.65
CA ALA A 402 24.49 -25.87 -12.04
C ALA A 402 24.55 -25.88 -10.50
N ALA A 403 25.65 -26.38 -9.91
CA ALA A 403 25.85 -26.35 -8.47
C ALA A 403 25.98 -24.90 -7.92
N ARG A 404 26.71 -24.03 -8.63
CA ARG A 404 26.81 -22.61 -8.26
C ARG A 404 25.46 -21.89 -8.31
N VAL A 405 24.69 -22.10 -9.37
CA VAL A 405 23.34 -21.51 -9.52
C VAL A 405 22.42 -22.01 -8.39
N ARG A 406 22.39 -23.32 -8.13
CA ARG A 406 21.56 -23.90 -7.05
C ARG A 406 21.92 -23.37 -5.66
N ARG A 407 23.23 -23.16 -5.38
CA ARG A 407 23.66 -22.57 -4.13
C ARG A 407 23.18 -21.12 -3.99
N ALA A 408 23.33 -20.31 -5.04
CA ALA A 408 22.87 -18.93 -5.07
C ALA A 408 21.34 -18.84 -4.88
N GLU A 409 20.58 -19.77 -5.48
CA GLU A 409 19.14 -19.90 -5.25
C GLU A 409 18.84 -20.24 -3.78
N ALA A 410 19.49 -21.27 -3.22
CA ALA A 410 19.24 -21.72 -1.86
C ALA A 410 19.56 -20.65 -0.81
N GLU A 411 20.65 -19.90 -0.99
CA GLU A 411 21.06 -18.79 -0.13
C GLU A 411 20.02 -17.65 -0.18
N SER A 412 19.61 -17.26 -1.39
CA SER A 412 18.57 -16.23 -1.55
C SER A 412 17.21 -16.68 -0.99
N ASP A 413 16.82 -17.96 -1.24
CA ASP A 413 15.56 -18.52 -0.75
C ASP A 413 15.52 -18.53 0.78
N GLN A 414 16.66 -18.81 1.45
CA GLN A 414 16.77 -18.74 2.91
C GLN A 414 16.52 -17.32 3.42
N HIS A 415 17.20 -16.32 2.85
CA HIS A 415 17.01 -14.93 3.25
C HIS A 415 15.58 -14.45 3.03
N ILE A 416 14.97 -14.82 1.89
CA ILE A 416 13.57 -14.50 1.58
C ILE A 416 12.62 -15.23 2.54
N ALA A 417 12.90 -16.48 2.92
CA ALA A 417 12.09 -17.23 3.87
C ALA A 417 12.13 -16.61 5.29
N ILE A 418 13.30 -16.12 5.73
CA ILE A 418 13.43 -15.35 6.97
C ILE A 418 12.59 -14.07 6.89
N ALA A 419 12.69 -13.31 5.80
CA ALA A 419 11.92 -12.09 5.58
C ALA A 419 10.39 -12.38 5.57
N ALA A 420 9.96 -13.48 4.94
CA ALA A 420 8.58 -13.93 4.91
C ALA A 420 8.06 -14.30 6.30
N LEU A 421 8.85 -15.00 7.10
CA LEU A 421 8.47 -15.34 8.47
C LEU A 421 8.37 -14.08 9.36
N ARG A 422 9.29 -13.12 9.20
CA ARG A 422 9.23 -11.82 9.90
C ARG A 422 7.97 -11.03 9.52
N LYS A 423 7.60 -11.00 8.24
CA LYS A 423 6.33 -10.42 7.77
C LYS A 423 5.14 -11.14 8.40
N ALA A 424 5.14 -12.47 8.39
CA ALA A 424 4.05 -13.28 8.93
C ALA A 424 3.82 -13.06 10.43
N LEU A 425 4.85 -12.63 11.17
CA LEU A 425 4.81 -12.29 12.60
C LEU A 425 4.69 -10.78 12.88
N ALA A 426 4.57 -9.94 11.84
CA ALA A 426 4.58 -8.47 11.93
C ALA A 426 5.85 -7.91 12.59
N LEU A 427 6.99 -8.54 12.35
CA LEU A 427 8.30 -8.07 12.83
C LEU A 427 8.97 -7.18 11.78
N PRO A 428 9.82 -6.21 12.19
CA PRO A 428 10.64 -5.44 11.25
C PRO A 428 11.53 -6.36 10.40
N GLN A 429 11.80 -5.99 9.16
CA GLN A 429 12.59 -6.82 8.24
C GLN A 429 14.08 -6.92 8.62
N LEU A 430 14.59 -5.96 9.37
CA LEU A 430 15.92 -5.98 9.95
C LEU A 430 15.82 -5.91 11.48
N ASP A 431 16.82 -6.46 12.15
CA ASP A 431 16.96 -6.29 13.59
C ASP A 431 17.36 -4.84 13.86
N SER A 432 16.62 -4.15 14.73
CA SER A 432 17.01 -2.82 15.18
C SER A 432 18.39 -2.93 15.82
N GLN A 433 19.40 -2.28 15.23
CA GLN A 433 20.68 -2.12 15.92
C GLN A 433 20.40 -1.40 17.25
N PRO A 434 20.94 -1.89 18.38
CA PRO A 434 20.85 -1.13 19.60
C PRO A 434 21.49 0.24 19.32
N THR A 435 20.66 1.29 19.37
CA THR A 435 21.15 2.67 19.32
C THR A 435 22.18 2.82 20.44
N THR A 436 23.45 2.72 20.12
CA THR A 436 24.52 3.18 20.99
C THR A 436 24.35 4.68 21.12
N SER A 437 23.55 5.09 22.12
CA SER A 437 23.55 6.47 22.60
C SER A 437 24.96 6.79 23.08
N LYS A 438 25.66 7.61 22.31
CA LYS A 438 26.78 8.38 22.79
C LYS A 438 26.30 9.69 23.36
#